data_2c30eabad26a5d4c4321269422af04b9
#
_entry.id   2c30eabad26a5d4c4321269422af04b9
#
_cell.length_a   1.000
_cell.length_b   1.000
_cell.length_c   1.000
_cell.angle_alpha   90.00
_cell.angle_beta   90.00
_cell.angle_gamma   90.00
#
_symmetry.space_group_name_H-M   'P 1'
#
loop_
_entity.id
_entity.type
_entity.pdbx_description
1 polymer ?
#
loop_
_entity_poly.entity_id
_entity_poly.type
_entity_poly.pdbx_seq_one_letter_code
_entity_poly.pdbx_strand_id
1 'polypeptide(L)'
;MGKKLDKKAKAGKSIKKLRKLEGKLWTREYLLKIAEFDGATIAPANGAAARADAMGTLAGEHHKLLTSEKSVELVRSLARETVAGGKIDDPQLLDEIRVLGRDQREASAIPTEEAEAWTRLTCEADAVWHKAKAANDWASFETYVDRIVAQLKHQAELMD
;
A
#
# COMPACT_ATOMS: atom_id res chain seq x y z
N MET A 1 -40.21 -11.49 -7.62
CA MET A 1 -39.58 -11.63 -6.28
C MET A 1 -38.18 -12.27 -6.34
N GLY A 2 -37.90 -13.27 -7.18
CA GLY A 2 -36.58 -13.98 -7.30
C GLY A 2 -35.39 -13.11 -7.64
N LYS A 3 -35.48 -12.21 -8.64
CA LYS A 3 -34.35 -11.35 -9.08
C LYS A 3 -33.81 -10.38 -7.99
N LYS A 4 -34.63 -9.97 -7.02
CA LYS A 4 -34.23 -9.06 -5.93
C LYS A 4 -33.47 -9.80 -4.84
N LEU A 5 -33.84 -11.04 -4.56
CA LEU A 5 -33.15 -11.94 -3.62
C LEU A 5 -31.78 -12.35 -4.15
N ASP A 6 -31.68 -12.68 -5.45
CA ASP A 6 -30.42 -13.05 -6.11
C ASP A 6 -29.40 -11.93 -6.09
N LYS A 7 -29.84 -10.69 -6.32
CA LYS A 7 -28.99 -9.49 -6.29
C LYS A 7 -28.46 -9.21 -4.87
N LYS A 8 -29.26 -9.38 -3.84
CA LYS A 8 -28.85 -9.17 -2.43
C LYS A 8 -27.84 -10.24 -1.99
N ALA A 9 -28.04 -11.48 -2.42
CA ALA A 9 -27.10 -12.58 -2.16
C ALA A 9 -25.75 -12.38 -2.88
N LYS A 10 -25.75 -11.84 -4.11
CA LYS A 10 -24.54 -11.50 -4.86
C LYS A 10 -23.75 -10.38 -4.19
N ALA A 11 -24.42 -9.29 -3.77
CA ALA A 11 -23.80 -8.20 -3.02
C ALA A 11 -23.15 -8.71 -1.72
N GLY A 12 -23.81 -9.55 -0.96
CA GLY A 12 -23.26 -10.15 0.25
C GLY A 12 -22.01 -11.01 0.01
N LYS A 13 -21.93 -11.72 -1.12
CA LYS A 13 -20.71 -12.46 -1.52
C LYS A 13 -19.56 -11.51 -1.88
N SER A 14 -19.85 -10.41 -2.56
CA SER A 14 -18.86 -9.40 -2.92
C SER A 14 -18.30 -8.68 -1.69
N ILE A 15 -19.15 -8.33 -0.73
CA ILE A 15 -18.72 -7.74 0.55
C ILE A 15 -17.82 -8.70 1.33
N LYS A 16 -18.15 -10.00 1.40
CA LYS A 16 -17.24 -10.98 2.03
C LYS A 16 -15.88 -11.06 1.35
N LYS A 17 -15.84 -10.93 0.02
CA LYS A 17 -14.56 -10.87 -0.73
C LYS A 17 -13.79 -9.60 -0.42
N LEU A 18 -14.48 -8.45 -0.29
CA LEU A 18 -13.87 -7.19 0.12
C LEU A 18 -13.22 -7.32 1.49
N ARG A 19 -13.95 -7.79 2.50
CA ARG A 19 -13.40 -8.01 3.86
C ARG A 19 -12.18 -8.93 3.87
N LYS A 20 -12.17 -9.95 3.00
CA LYS A 20 -11.00 -10.83 2.84
C LYS A 20 -9.82 -10.11 2.19
N LEU A 21 -10.07 -9.23 1.22
CA LEU A 21 -9.04 -8.41 0.59
C LEU A 21 -8.44 -7.43 1.59
N GLU A 22 -9.29 -6.66 2.28
CA GLU A 22 -8.90 -5.69 3.31
C GLU A 22 -8.06 -6.35 4.41
N GLY A 23 -8.49 -7.51 4.91
CA GLY A 23 -7.73 -8.26 5.91
C GLY A 23 -6.34 -8.66 5.43
N LYS A 24 -6.18 -9.01 4.14
CA LYS A 24 -4.88 -9.34 3.56
C LYS A 24 -3.99 -8.11 3.36
N LEU A 25 -4.57 -6.98 2.95
CA LEU A 25 -3.87 -5.70 2.80
C LEU A 25 -3.40 -5.23 4.17
N TRP A 26 -4.30 -5.18 5.14
CA TRP A 26 -4.01 -4.80 6.52
C TRP A 26 -2.89 -5.66 7.14
N THR A 27 -2.93 -6.98 6.93
CA THR A 27 -1.88 -7.87 7.46
C THR A 27 -0.50 -7.48 6.96
N ARG A 28 -0.35 -7.17 5.67
CA ARG A 28 0.93 -6.76 5.09
C ARG A 28 1.39 -5.40 5.59
N GLU A 29 0.47 -4.47 5.64
CA GLU A 29 0.74 -3.13 6.17
C GLU A 29 1.16 -3.19 7.65
N TYR A 30 0.46 -3.98 8.45
CA TYR A 30 0.81 -4.20 9.85
C TYR A 30 2.22 -4.79 10.00
N LEU A 31 2.58 -5.80 9.20
CA LEU A 31 3.91 -6.40 9.22
C LEU A 31 5.00 -5.40 8.80
N LEU A 32 4.74 -4.57 7.78
CA LEU A 32 5.65 -3.47 7.39
C LEU A 32 5.86 -2.50 8.55
N LYS A 33 4.78 -2.09 9.23
CA LYS A 33 4.86 -1.17 10.38
C LYS A 33 5.60 -1.78 11.57
N ILE A 34 5.44 -3.07 11.83
CA ILE A 34 6.21 -3.77 12.89
C ILE A 34 7.70 -3.83 12.51
N ALA A 35 8.05 -4.13 11.26
CA ALA A 35 9.44 -4.17 10.82
C ALA A 35 10.09 -2.77 10.83
N GLU A 36 9.34 -1.72 10.50
CA GLU A 36 9.75 -0.32 10.62
C GLU A 36 10.04 0.04 12.09
N PHE A 37 9.11 -0.27 13.00
CA PHE A 37 9.26 -0.04 14.43
C PHE A 37 10.45 -0.80 15.02
N ASP A 38 10.62 -2.08 14.67
CA ASP A 38 11.76 -2.89 15.09
C ASP A 38 13.09 -2.26 14.63
N GLY A 39 13.13 -1.84 13.34
CA GLY A 39 14.30 -1.17 12.76
C GLY A 39 14.68 0.13 13.45
N ALA A 40 13.69 0.90 13.89
CA ALA A 40 13.89 2.17 14.58
C ALA A 40 14.26 2.01 16.08
N THR A 41 14.09 0.83 16.66
CA THR A 41 14.21 0.63 18.13
C THR A 41 15.27 -0.37 18.52
N ILE A 42 15.08 -1.65 18.28
CA ILE A 42 15.89 -2.74 18.86
C ILE A 42 16.66 -3.60 17.85
N ALA A 43 16.33 -3.49 16.56
CA ALA A 43 16.96 -4.34 15.56
C ALA A 43 18.46 -4.04 15.40
N PRO A 44 19.31 -5.06 15.27
CA PRO A 44 20.72 -4.88 15.06
C PRO A 44 21.02 -4.10 13.77
N ALA A 45 21.96 -3.14 13.87
CA ALA A 45 22.33 -2.29 12.73
C ALA A 45 22.91 -3.07 11.54
N ASN A 46 23.59 -4.21 11.79
CA ASN A 46 24.14 -5.08 10.75
C ASN A 46 23.06 -5.83 9.95
N GLY A 47 21.82 -5.90 10.45
CA GLY A 47 20.68 -6.49 9.75
C GLY A 47 19.92 -5.50 8.83
N ALA A 48 20.32 -4.23 8.77
CA ALA A 48 19.55 -3.18 8.08
C ALA A 48 19.31 -3.48 6.59
N ALA A 49 20.33 -3.96 5.87
CA ALA A 49 20.20 -4.28 4.44
C ALA A 49 19.20 -5.43 4.20
N ALA A 50 19.34 -6.52 4.93
CA ALA A 50 18.43 -7.67 4.82
C ALA A 50 16.97 -7.29 5.19
N ARG A 51 16.81 -6.41 6.19
CA ARG A 51 15.49 -5.87 6.56
C ARG A 51 14.91 -5.01 5.45
N ALA A 52 15.69 -4.12 4.84
CA ALA A 52 15.25 -3.29 3.72
C ALA A 52 14.80 -4.15 2.53
N ASP A 53 15.51 -5.22 2.20
CA ASP A 53 15.13 -6.16 1.15
C ASP A 53 13.83 -6.89 1.48
N ALA A 54 13.67 -7.37 2.71
CA ALA A 54 12.45 -8.04 3.15
C ALA A 54 11.24 -7.10 3.12
N MET A 55 11.42 -5.85 3.57
CA MET A 55 10.37 -4.84 3.55
C MET A 55 10.01 -4.43 2.12
N GLY A 56 10.99 -4.27 1.23
CA GLY A 56 10.75 -4.03 -0.19
C GLY A 56 9.92 -5.13 -0.84
N THR A 57 10.29 -6.39 -0.59
CA THR A 57 9.55 -7.55 -1.09
C THR A 57 8.10 -7.56 -0.58
N LEU A 58 7.90 -7.34 0.73
CA LEU A 58 6.56 -7.31 1.33
C LEU A 58 5.72 -6.12 0.80
N ALA A 59 6.35 -4.97 0.57
CA ALA A 59 5.70 -3.81 -0.05
C ALA A 59 5.26 -4.12 -1.49
N GLY A 60 6.11 -4.79 -2.28
CA GLY A 60 5.74 -5.25 -3.60
C GLY A 60 4.57 -6.24 -3.60
N GLU A 61 4.54 -7.18 -2.66
CA GLU A 61 3.40 -8.09 -2.50
C GLU A 61 2.11 -7.35 -2.10
N HIS A 62 2.22 -6.35 -1.25
CA HIS A 62 1.08 -5.48 -0.89
C HIS A 62 0.58 -4.74 -2.12
N HIS A 63 1.47 -4.09 -2.86
CA HIS A 63 1.17 -3.35 -4.08
C HIS A 63 0.52 -4.24 -5.15
N LYS A 64 1.10 -5.40 -5.45
CA LYS A 64 0.52 -6.40 -6.39
C LYS A 64 -0.88 -6.85 -5.99
N LEU A 65 -1.12 -7.04 -4.69
CA LEU A 65 -2.45 -7.40 -4.21
C LEU A 65 -3.44 -6.25 -4.37
N LEU A 66 -3.04 -5.04 -4.02
CA LEU A 66 -3.86 -3.83 -4.09
C LEU A 66 -4.26 -3.52 -5.54
N THR A 67 -3.31 -3.58 -6.46
CA THR A 67 -3.47 -3.18 -7.88
C THR A 67 -3.88 -4.32 -8.80
N SER A 68 -3.99 -5.58 -8.30
CA SER A 68 -4.39 -6.70 -9.14
C SER A 68 -5.75 -6.45 -9.80
N GLU A 69 -5.89 -6.84 -11.07
CA GLU A 69 -7.15 -6.72 -11.83
C GLU A 69 -8.35 -7.23 -11.04
N LYS A 70 -8.18 -8.37 -10.35
CA LYS A 70 -9.22 -8.97 -9.52
C LYS A 70 -9.63 -8.09 -8.34
N SER A 71 -8.68 -7.41 -7.70
CA SER A 71 -8.94 -6.50 -6.57
C SER A 71 -9.60 -5.23 -7.05
N VAL A 72 -9.10 -4.66 -8.15
CA VAL A 72 -9.64 -3.44 -8.76
C VAL A 72 -11.08 -3.67 -9.26
N GLU A 73 -11.35 -4.78 -9.97
CA GLU A 73 -12.70 -5.06 -10.46
C GLU A 73 -13.69 -5.37 -9.32
N LEU A 74 -13.23 -5.98 -8.24
CA LEU A 74 -14.07 -6.19 -7.04
C LEU A 74 -14.55 -4.84 -6.46
N VAL A 75 -13.64 -3.91 -6.23
CA VAL A 75 -13.95 -2.58 -5.67
C VAL A 75 -14.80 -1.77 -6.64
N ARG A 76 -14.45 -1.78 -7.94
CA ARG A 76 -15.21 -1.10 -8.98
C ARG A 76 -16.64 -1.65 -9.11
N SER A 77 -16.82 -2.96 -9.03
CA SER A 77 -18.15 -3.57 -9.10
C SER A 77 -19.00 -3.20 -7.89
N LEU A 78 -18.42 -3.17 -6.69
CA LEU A 78 -19.10 -2.70 -5.49
C LEU A 78 -19.49 -1.23 -5.59
N ALA A 79 -18.58 -0.36 -6.05
CA ALA A 79 -18.86 1.06 -6.26
C ALA A 79 -20.04 1.29 -7.25
N ARG A 80 -20.13 0.51 -8.33
CA ARG A 80 -21.26 0.57 -9.26
C ARG A 80 -22.58 0.11 -8.61
N GLU A 81 -22.52 -0.92 -7.76
CA GLU A 81 -23.71 -1.43 -7.06
C GLU A 81 -24.26 -0.43 -6.05
N THR A 82 -23.41 0.44 -5.48
CA THR A 82 -23.81 1.51 -4.56
C THR A 82 -24.52 2.66 -5.30
N VAL A 83 -23.94 3.10 -6.43
CA VAL A 83 -24.49 4.22 -7.23
C VAL A 83 -25.77 3.83 -7.97
N ALA A 84 -25.86 2.63 -8.51
CA ALA A 84 -26.94 2.22 -9.44
C ALA A 84 -28.22 1.73 -8.75
N GLY A 85 -28.37 1.81 -7.44
CA GLY A 85 -29.62 1.38 -6.84
C GLY A 85 -29.71 1.26 -5.32
N GLY A 86 -28.89 1.94 -4.56
CA GLY A 86 -29.03 1.97 -3.08
C GLY A 86 -29.06 0.60 -2.41
N LYS A 87 -28.30 -0.37 -2.94
CA LYS A 87 -28.31 -1.75 -2.44
C LYS A 87 -27.42 -1.94 -1.21
N ILE A 88 -26.46 -1.04 -1.03
CA ILE A 88 -25.59 -0.95 0.13
C ILE A 88 -25.97 0.36 0.81
N ASP A 89 -26.61 0.24 1.95
CA ASP A 89 -27.09 1.35 2.79
C ASP A 89 -26.28 1.38 4.10
N ASP A 90 -24.96 1.22 3.96
CA ASP A 90 -24.01 1.26 5.05
C ASP A 90 -23.00 2.36 4.73
N PRO A 91 -23.09 3.54 5.40
CA PRO A 91 -22.20 4.68 5.13
C PRO A 91 -20.73 4.35 5.33
N GLN A 92 -20.39 3.53 6.32
CA GLN A 92 -19.01 3.12 6.56
C GLN A 92 -18.47 2.29 5.40
N LEU A 93 -19.23 1.31 4.93
CA LEU A 93 -18.83 0.48 3.79
C LEU A 93 -18.72 1.30 2.49
N LEU A 94 -19.57 2.32 2.31
CA LEU A 94 -19.47 3.24 1.18
C LEU A 94 -18.15 4.02 1.20
N ASP A 95 -17.77 4.55 2.36
CA ASP A 95 -16.50 5.25 2.54
C ASP A 95 -15.28 4.34 2.36
N GLU A 96 -15.32 3.12 2.88
CA GLU A 96 -14.27 2.11 2.68
C GLU A 96 -14.06 1.82 1.18
N ILE A 97 -15.14 1.57 0.44
CA ILE A 97 -15.08 1.34 -1.02
C ILE A 97 -14.50 2.56 -1.75
N ARG A 98 -14.89 3.77 -1.35
CA ARG A 98 -14.41 5.01 -1.95
C ARG A 98 -12.91 5.21 -1.70
N VAL A 99 -12.46 5.04 -0.46
CA VAL A 99 -11.06 5.19 -0.05
C VAL A 99 -10.20 4.15 -0.76
N LEU A 100 -10.57 2.86 -0.67
CA LEU A 100 -9.81 1.80 -1.31
C LEU A 100 -9.76 1.96 -2.84
N GLY A 101 -10.85 2.43 -3.46
CA GLY A 101 -10.87 2.71 -4.90
C GLY A 101 -9.97 3.90 -5.31
N ARG A 102 -9.80 4.90 -4.44
CA ARG A 102 -8.83 5.97 -4.63
C ARG A 102 -7.40 5.42 -4.52
N ASP A 103 -7.12 4.71 -3.45
CA ASP A 103 -5.79 4.15 -3.18
C ASP A 103 -5.35 3.19 -4.30
N GLN A 104 -6.29 2.40 -4.85
CA GLN A 104 -6.02 1.56 -6.02
C GLN A 104 -5.66 2.37 -7.28
N ARG A 105 -6.33 3.51 -7.53
CA ARG A 105 -6.02 4.35 -8.69
C ARG A 105 -4.63 4.97 -8.56
N GLU A 106 -4.33 5.53 -7.40
CA GLU A 106 -3.02 6.12 -7.11
C GLU A 106 -1.90 5.08 -7.21
N ALA A 107 -2.07 3.93 -6.54
CA ALA A 107 -1.09 2.86 -6.60
C ALA A 107 -0.92 2.28 -8.01
N SER A 108 -1.98 2.19 -8.82
CA SER A 108 -1.89 1.63 -10.17
C SER A 108 -1.12 2.52 -11.16
N ALA A 109 -0.89 3.78 -10.84
CA ALA A 109 -0.02 4.66 -11.63
C ALA A 109 1.46 4.31 -11.47
N ILE A 110 1.85 3.66 -10.36
CA ILE A 110 3.23 3.35 -10.04
C ILE A 110 3.49 1.87 -10.32
N PRO A 111 4.53 1.49 -11.09
CA PRO A 111 4.94 0.10 -11.27
C PRO A 111 5.30 -0.57 -9.94
N THR A 112 5.05 -1.86 -9.82
CA THR A 112 5.32 -2.59 -8.56
C THR A 112 6.81 -2.56 -8.19
N GLU A 113 7.68 -2.68 -9.18
CA GLU A 113 9.12 -2.65 -9.01
C GLU A 113 9.60 -1.31 -8.42
N GLU A 114 8.93 -0.23 -8.76
CA GLU A 114 9.21 1.10 -8.20
C GLU A 114 8.69 1.24 -6.76
N ALA A 115 7.54 0.66 -6.45
CA ALA A 115 7.02 0.61 -5.08
C ALA A 115 7.96 -0.19 -4.16
N GLU A 116 8.53 -1.31 -4.67
CA GLU A 116 9.56 -2.09 -3.99
C GLU A 116 10.85 -1.29 -3.78
N ALA A 117 11.34 -0.66 -4.86
CA ALA A 117 12.56 0.15 -4.84
C ALA A 117 12.45 1.34 -3.89
N TRP A 118 11.29 2.00 -3.87
CA TRP A 118 11.00 3.08 -2.94
C TRP A 118 11.11 2.62 -1.48
N THR A 119 10.50 1.50 -1.14
CA THR A 119 10.56 0.97 0.22
C THR A 119 11.98 0.61 0.63
N ARG A 120 12.77 -0.02 -0.25
CA ARG A 120 14.19 -0.29 0.01
C ARG A 120 14.98 1.00 0.23
N LEU A 121 14.82 1.96 -0.68
CA LEU A 121 15.52 3.24 -0.61
C LEU A 121 15.26 3.98 0.71
N THR A 122 14.00 4.05 1.12
CA THR A 122 13.63 4.75 2.36
C THR A 122 14.12 4.03 3.61
N CYS A 123 14.10 2.70 3.63
CA CYS A 123 14.66 1.92 4.73
C CYS A 123 16.19 2.06 4.84
N GLU A 124 16.90 2.04 3.70
CA GLU A 124 18.34 2.28 3.65
C GLU A 124 18.69 3.70 4.12
N ALA A 125 17.94 4.68 3.62
CA ALA A 125 18.12 6.09 3.94
C ALA A 125 17.95 6.34 5.45
N ASP A 126 16.94 5.72 6.08
CA ASP A 126 16.69 5.82 7.52
C ASP A 126 17.88 5.28 8.33
N ALA A 127 18.39 4.11 7.97
CA ALA A 127 19.56 3.51 8.63
C ALA A 127 20.84 4.38 8.51
N VAL A 128 21.04 5.03 7.35
CA VAL A 128 22.16 5.96 7.14
C VAL A 128 21.93 7.27 7.88
N TRP A 129 20.70 7.79 7.85
CA TRP A 129 20.34 9.05 8.53
C TRP A 129 20.64 9.00 10.03
N HIS A 130 20.28 7.91 10.72
CA HIS A 130 20.57 7.76 12.14
C HIS A 130 22.07 7.90 12.45
N LYS A 131 22.94 7.27 11.65
CA LYS A 131 24.40 7.35 11.82
C LYS A 131 24.95 8.74 11.45
N ALA A 132 24.53 9.26 10.31
CA ALA A 132 24.95 10.55 9.80
C ALA A 132 24.56 11.69 10.76
N LYS A 133 23.33 11.66 11.30
CA LYS A 133 22.86 12.62 12.30
C LYS A 133 23.70 12.57 13.58
N ALA A 134 24.00 11.38 14.09
CA ALA A 134 24.80 11.23 15.30
C ALA A 134 26.24 11.73 15.12
N ALA A 135 26.81 11.58 13.91
CA ALA A 135 28.14 12.01 13.54
C ALA A 135 28.22 13.45 13.00
N ASN A 136 27.08 14.14 12.81
CA ASN A 136 26.96 15.41 12.09
C ASN A 136 27.57 15.34 10.68
N ASP A 137 27.39 14.20 9.99
CA ASP A 137 27.93 13.87 8.67
C ASP A 137 26.85 14.00 7.59
N TRP A 138 26.62 15.22 7.10
CA TRP A 138 25.67 15.48 6.03
C TRP A 138 26.07 14.78 4.72
N ALA A 139 27.36 14.73 4.39
CA ALA A 139 27.84 14.20 3.13
C ALA A 139 27.43 12.72 2.91
N SER A 140 27.43 11.91 3.98
CA SER A 140 26.98 10.51 3.91
C SER A 140 25.47 10.38 3.66
N PHE A 141 24.67 11.37 4.03
CA PHE A 141 23.21 11.33 3.85
C PHE A 141 22.70 12.03 2.60
N GLU A 142 23.41 13.06 2.11
CA GLU A 142 23.03 13.90 0.97
C GLU A 142 22.67 13.07 -0.28
N THR A 143 23.45 12.05 -0.60
CA THR A 143 23.18 11.16 -1.74
C THR A 143 21.83 10.43 -1.66
N TYR A 144 21.38 10.11 -0.45
CA TYR A 144 20.06 9.52 -0.25
C TYR A 144 18.94 10.54 -0.42
N VAL A 145 19.15 11.78 0.02
CA VAL A 145 18.20 12.89 -0.22
C VAL A 145 18.00 13.11 -1.70
N ASP A 146 19.08 13.15 -2.48
CA ASP A 146 19.02 13.33 -3.94
C ASP A 146 18.24 12.19 -4.62
N ARG A 147 18.51 10.94 -4.22
CA ARG A 147 17.79 9.77 -4.73
C ARG A 147 16.31 9.81 -4.37
N ILE A 148 15.96 10.18 -3.13
CA ILE A 148 14.58 10.31 -2.66
C ILE A 148 13.86 11.40 -3.47
N VAL A 149 14.47 12.57 -3.65
CA VAL A 149 13.87 13.68 -4.42
C VAL A 149 13.68 13.29 -5.88
N ALA A 150 14.66 12.62 -6.50
CA ALA A 150 14.52 12.13 -7.87
C ALA A 150 13.38 11.13 -8.02
N GLN A 151 13.26 10.17 -7.09
CA GLN A 151 12.18 9.18 -7.11
C GLN A 151 10.80 9.82 -6.91
N LEU A 152 10.68 10.79 -6.00
CA LEU A 152 9.41 11.50 -5.77
C LEU A 152 8.97 12.31 -6.99
N LYS A 153 9.92 12.97 -7.69
CA LYS A 153 9.64 13.67 -8.95
C LYS A 153 9.14 12.71 -10.01
N HIS A 154 9.81 11.58 -10.18
CA HIS A 154 9.39 10.56 -11.13
C HIS A 154 8.01 9.98 -10.80
N GLN A 155 7.71 9.68 -9.53
CA GLN A 155 6.38 9.23 -9.12
C GLN A 155 5.30 10.29 -9.36
N ALA A 156 5.60 11.57 -9.16
CA ALA A 156 4.67 12.65 -9.48
C ALA A 156 4.34 12.69 -10.97
N GLU A 157 5.34 12.52 -11.85
CA GLU A 157 5.14 12.45 -13.31
C GLU A 157 4.28 11.25 -13.73
N LEU A 158 4.38 10.12 -13.03
CA LEU A 158 3.55 8.93 -13.30
C LEU A 158 2.07 9.12 -12.87
N MET A 159 1.82 10.01 -11.91
CA MET A 159 0.47 10.27 -11.38
C MET A 159 -0.26 11.41 -12.08
N ASP A 160 0.41 12.21 -12.90
CA ASP A 160 -0.18 13.27 -13.72
C ASP A 160 -0.88 12.68 -14.95
#